data_e93fb494170694f854b93949c0ea07b1
#
_entry.id   e93fb494170694f854b93949c0ea07b1
#
_cell.length_a   1.000
_cell.length_b   1.000
_cell.length_c   1.000
_cell.angle_alpha   90.00
_cell.angle_beta   90.00
_cell.angle_gamma   90.00
#
_symmetry.space_group_name_H-M   'P 1'
#
loop_
_entity.id
_entity.type
_entity.pdbx_description
1 polymer ?
#
loop_
_entity_poly.entity_id
_entity_poly.type
_entity_poly.pdbx_seq_one_letter_code
_entity_poly.pdbx_strand_id
1 'polypeptide(L)'
;LDVAQASQELIYKMQTAFKEIEDTRHLQKKLKTLYFIWQDPYMVAAQNTFIDHVLKLAGLDNAASHLQRYPTLTKNTIHALEPELILLSSEPYPFKQKHLQYFSNLYEKVPVHIVDGELFSWYGSRLLQTPAYLKKLRLKLADLT
;
A
#
# COMPACT_ATOMS: atom_id res chain seq x y z
N LEU A 1 -30.01 -15.60 -1.23
CA LEU A 1 -28.80 -15.43 -2.02
C LEU A 1 -27.68 -16.31 -1.46
N ASP A 2 -27.12 -17.12 -2.30
CA ASP A 2 -26.00 -17.97 -1.90
C ASP A 2 -24.78 -17.08 -1.61
N VAL A 3 -24.24 -17.19 -0.41
CA VAL A 3 -23.07 -16.41 0.01
C VAL A 3 -21.86 -16.69 -0.88
N ALA A 4 -21.67 -17.95 -1.28
CA ALA A 4 -20.57 -18.34 -2.15
C ALA A 4 -20.68 -17.68 -3.53
N GLN A 5 -21.89 -17.59 -4.09
CA GLN A 5 -22.14 -16.95 -5.37
C GLN A 5 -21.92 -15.45 -5.28
N ALA A 6 -22.39 -14.80 -4.21
CA ALA A 6 -22.16 -13.36 -3.99
C ALA A 6 -20.69 -13.06 -3.87
N SER A 7 -19.93 -13.92 -3.18
CA SER A 7 -18.48 -13.77 -3.05
C SER A 7 -17.75 -13.91 -4.37
N GLN A 8 -18.19 -14.86 -5.22
CA GLN A 8 -17.61 -15.05 -6.55
C GLN A 8 -17.86 -13.86 -7.47
N GLU A 9 -19.07 -13.28 -7.41
CA GLU A 9 -19.37 -12.08 -8.18
C GLU A 9 -18.51 -10.88 -7.74
N LEU A 10 -18.33 -10.73 -6.43
CA LEU A 10 -17.48 -9.69 -5.88
C LEU A 10 -16.04 -9.85 -6.36
N ILE A 11 -15.50 -11.06 -6.27
CA ILE A 11 -14.14 -11.36 -6.73
C ILE A 11 -13.99 -11.08 -8.22
N TYR A 12 -14.96 -11.48 -9.04
CA TYR A 12 -14.94 -11.23 -10.48
C TYR A 12 -14.92 -9.74 -10.79
N LYS A 13 -15.76 -8.96 -10.13
CA LYS A 13 -15.81 -7.50 -10.31
C LYS A 13 -14.49 -6.85 -9.94
N MET A 14 -13.89 -7.31 -8.83
CA MET A 14 -12.58 -6.85 -8.42
C MET A 14 -11.50 -7.17 -9.44
N GLN A 15 -11.47 -8.39 -9.91
CA GLN A 15 -10.47 -8.82 -10.89
C GLN A 15 -10.56 -7.99 -12.16
N THR A 16 -11.78 -7.71 -12.62
CA THR A 16 -12.01 -6.89 -13.80
C THR A 16 -11.52 -5.45 -13.59
N ALA A 17 -11.85 -4.87 -12.42
CA ALA A 17 -11.43 -3.51 -12.09
C ALA A 17 -9.91 -3.40 -11.93
N PHE A 18 -9.28 -4.37 -11.27
CA PHE A 18 -7.83 -4.40 -11.10
C PHE A 18 -7.09 -4.60 -12.40
N LYS A 19 -7.69 -5.32 -13.35
CA LYS A 19 -7.09 -5.51 -14.68
C LYS A 19 -6.91 -4.19 -15.41
N GLU A 20 -7.87 -3.27 -15.29
CA GLU A 20 -7.75 -1.94 -15.87
C GLU A 20 -6.57 -1.17 -15.29
N ILE A 21 -6.35 -1.30 -13.97
CA ILE A 21 -5.20 -0.66 -13.30
C ILE A 21 -3.90 -1.31 -13.77
N GLU A 22 -3.89 -2.63 -13.89
CA GLU A 22 -2.72 -3.38 -14.35
C GLU A 22 -2.30 -2.94 -15.76
N ASP A 23 -3.24 -2.71 -16.65
CA ASP A 23 -2.97 -2.31 -18.02
C ASP A 23 -2.28 -0.95 -18.10
N THR A 24 -2.44 -0.09 -17.11
CA THR A 24 -1.85 1.25 -17.08
C THR A 24 -0.62 1.38 -16.21
N ARG A 25 -0.37 0.45 -15.30
CA ARG A 25 0.70 0.57 -14.31
C ARG A 25 2.10 0.59 -14.91
N HIS A 26 2.31 -0.02 -16.06
CA HIS A 26 3.61 -0.07 -16.72
C HIS A 26 4.01 1.28 -17.34
N LEU A 27 3.09 2.23 -17.39
CA LEU A 27 3.35 3.58 -17.93
C LEU A 27 4.07 4.48 -16.93
N GLN A 28 4.24 4.04 -15.68
CA GLN A 28 4.86 4.82 -14.63
C GLN A 28 5.99 4.03 -13.97
N LYS A 29 6.97 4.78 -13.44
CA LYS A 29 8.04 4.19 -12.66
C LYS A 29 7.48 3.45 -11.45
N LYS A 30 8.02 2.25 -11.18
CA LYS A 30 7.69 1.51 -9.97
C LYS A 30 8.53 2.02 -8.82
N LEU A 31 7.89 2.70 -7.87
CA LEU A 31 8.56 3.24 -6.70
C LEU A 31 8.75 2.16 -5.64
N LYS A 32 9.96 2.07 -5.08
CA LYS A 32 10.23 1.20 -3.94
C LYS A 32 9.51 1.75 -2.73
N THR A 33 8.53 1.01 -2.23
CA THR A 33 7.56 1.49 -1.25
C THR A 33 7.68 0.71 0.05
N LEU A 34 7.67 1.41 1.17
CA LEU A 34 7.44 0.81 2.50
C LEU A 34 6.04 1.18 2.97
N TYR A 35 5.26 0.18 3.32
CA TYR A 35 3.90 0.34 3.81
C TYR A 35 3.89 0.02 5.31
N PHE A 36 3.78 1.08 6.14
CA PHE A 36 3.82 0.94 7.60
C PHE A 36 2.43 0.66 8.15
N ILE A 37 2.34 -0.37 8.99
CA ILE A 37 1.11 -0.75 9.69
C ILE A 37 1.20 -0.44 11.18
N TRP A 38 2.37 -0.09 11.70
CA TRP A 38 2.58 0.18 13.13
C TRP A 38 3.85 1.01 13.35
N GLN A 39 3.86 1.73 14.46
CA GLN A 39 5.04 2.44 14.95
C GLN A 39 5.27 2.07 16.41
N ASP A 40 6.54 1.95 16.79
CA ASP A 40 7.01 1.55 18.13
C ASP A 40 6.54 0.15 18.51
N PRO A 41 7.06 -0.90 17.85
CA PRO A 41 8.12 -0.90 16.83
C PRO A 41 7.59 -0.58 15.43
N TYR A 42 8.50 -0.21 14.52
CA TYR A 42 8.14 -0.03 13.11
C TYR A 42 7.83 -1.39 12.49
N MET A 43 6.61 -1.56 12.04
CA MET A 43 6.20 -2.77 11.33
C MET A 43 5.68 -2.40 9.95
N VAL A 44 6.08 -3.18 8.96
CA VAL A 44 5.67 -2.98 7.57
C VAL A 44 4.98 -4.22 7.02
N ALA A 45 4.24 -4.06 5.94
CA ALA A 45 3.68 -5.20 5.21
C ALA A 45 4.71 -5.68 4.19
N ALA A 46 5.10 -6.95 4.32
CA ALA A 46 6.07 -7.60 3.45
C ALA A 46 5.41 -8.68 2.58
N GLN A 47 6.17 -9.64 2.11
CA GLN A 47 5.68 -10.72 1.26
C GLN A 47 4.62 -11.57 1.97
N ASN A 48 3.73 -12.20 1.21
CA ASN A 48 2.64 -13.06 1.70
C ASN A 48 1.60 -12.31 2.53
N THR A 49 1.34 -11.05 2.18
CA THR A 49 0.25 -10.26 2.75
C THR A 49 -0.67 -9.77 1.64
N PHE A 50 -1.92 -9.51 1.98
CA PHE A 50 -2.85 -8.92 1.03
C PHE A 50 -2.38 -7.52 0.61
N ILE A 51 -1.81 -6.76 1.53
CA ILE A 51 -1.26 -5.44 1.26
C ILE A 51 -0.17 -5.50 0.18
N ASP A 52 0.74 -6.49 0.27
CA ASP A 52 1.78 -6.68 -0.74
C ASP A 52 1.17 -6.87 -2.13
N HIS A 53 0.13 -7.70 -2.21
CA HIS A 53 -0.59 -7.92 -3.46
C HIS A 53 -1.21 -6.62 -4.00
N VAL A 54 -1.84 -5.84 -3.12
CA VAL A 54 -2.45 -4.56 -3.51
C VAL A 54 -1.39 -3.56 -3.98
N LEU A 55 -0.24 -3.50 -3.34
CA LEU A 55 0.87 -2.64 -3.78
C LEU A 55 1.30 -2.99 -5.20
N LYS A 56 1.43 -4.27 -5.51
CA LYS A 56 1.79 -4.74 -6.86
C LYS A 56 0.73 -4.34 -7.87
N LEU A 57 -0.54 -4.46 -7.52
CA LEU A 57 -1.64 -4.04 -8.39
C LEU A 57 -1.63 -2.53 -8.64
N ALA A 58 -1.18 -1.75 -7.65
CA ALA A 58 -1.03 -0.31 -7.79
C ALA A 58 0.19 0.08 -8.63
N GLY A 59 1.02 -0.87 -9.04
CA GLY A 59 2.23 -0.60 -9.79
C GLY A 59 3.40 -0.13 -8.94
N LEU A 60 3.39 -0.50 -7.65
CA LEU A 60 4.44 -0.17 -6.71
C LEU A 60 5.28 -1.40 -6.40
N ASP A 61 6.56 -1.21 -6.15
CA ASP A 61 7.44 -2.26 -5.65
C ASP A 61 7.45 -2.22 -4.13
N ASN A 62 7.35 -3.39 -3.50
CA ASN A 62 7.46 -3.47 -2.05
C ASN A 62 8.93 -3.57 -1.66
N ALA A 63 9.46 -2.54 -1.02
CA ALA A 63 10.85 -2.51 -0.60
C ALA A 63 11.18 -3.61 0.43
N ALA A 64 10.17 -4.17 1.10
CA ALA A 64 10.33 -5.26 2.07
C ALA A 64 9.98 -6.63 1.48
N SER A 65 9.95 -6.79 0.15
CA SER A 65 9.52 -8.03 -0.51
C SER A 65 10.39 -9.24 -0.18
N HIS A 66 11.61 -9.04 0.29
CA HIS A 66 12.51 -10.12 0.70
C HIS A 66 12.21 -10.65 2.12
N LEU A 67 11.33 -9.97 2.84
CA LEU A 67 10.89 -10.35 4.18
C LEU A 67 9.49 -10.97 4.11
N GLN A 68 9.03 -11.57 5.21
CA GLN A 68 7.78 -12.30 5.25
C GLN A 68 6.78 -11.63 6.19
N ARG A 69 5.55 -11.53 5.74
CA ARG A 69 4.38 -11.09 6.51
C ARG A 69 4.51 -9.68 7.06
N TYR A 70 4.68 -9.51 8.36
CA TYR A 70 4.69 -8.19 9.01
C TYR A 70 5.94 -8.04 9.88
N PRO A 71 7.11 -7.90 9.27
CA PRO A 71 8.36 -7.80 10.03
C PRO A 71 8.48 -6.48 10.77
N THR A 72 9.23 -6.51 11.86
CA THR A 72 9.66 -5.32 12.59
C THR A 72 10.97 -4.84 11.98
N LEU A 73 11.06 -3.54 11.70
CA LEU A 73 12.27 -2.93 11.14
C LEU A 73 12.89 -1.94 12.13
N THR A 74 14.20 -1.80 12.05
CA THR A 74 14.92 -0.73 12.73
C THR A 74 15.11 0.45 11.80
N LYS A 75 15.46 1.62 12.33
CA LYS A 75 15.77 2.79 11.50
C LYS A 75 16.90 2.48 10.51
N ASN A 76 17.93 1.73 10.95
CA ASN A 76 19.03 1.37 10.07
C ASN A 76 18.57 0.49 8.91
N THR A 77 17.68 -0.47 9.17
CA THR A 77 17.11 -1.32 8.13
C THR A 77 16.29 -0.51 7.14
N ILE A 78 15.49 0.43 7.64
CA ILE A 78 14.68 1.30 6.77
C ILE A 78 15.59 2.12 5.85
N HIS A 79 16.65 2.72 6.38
CA HIS A 79 17.62 3.46 5.57
C HIS A 79 18.29 2.55 4.53
N ALA A 80 18.68 1.34 4.92
CA ALA A 80 19.33 0.40 4.03
C ALA A 80 18.47 -0.04 2.86
N LEU A 81 17.14 -0.06 3.05
CA LEU A 81 16.21 -0.42 1.99
C LEU A 81 16.02 0.69 0.95
N GLU A 82 16.44 1.90 1.27
CA GLU A 82 16.36 3.06 0.38
C GLU A 82 14.96 3.24 -0.25
N PRO A 83 13.92 3.40 0.59
CA PRO A 83 12.57 3.55 0.04
C PRO A 83 12.46 4.85 -0.76
N GLU A 84 11.67 4.77 -1.83
CA GLU A 84 11.36 5.93 -2.68
C GLU A 84 9.98 6.49 -2.36
N LEU A 85 9.20 5.78 -1.56
CA LEU A 85 7.86 6.17 -1.13
C LEU A 85 7.56 5.51 0.22
N ILE A 86 6.97 6.27 1.13
CA ILE A 86 6.49 5.75 2.41
C ILE A 86 5.00 5.95 2.50
N LEU A 87 4.27 4.86 2.76
CA LEU A 87 2.83 4.88 2.99
C LEU A 87 2.58 4.54 4.45
N LEU A 88 1.75 5.34 5.11
CA LEU A 88 1.36 5.13 6.50
C LEU A 88 -0.11 4.75 6.53
N SER A 89 -0.43 3.56 7.02
CA SER A 89 -1.80 3.08 7.07
C SER A 89 -2.59 3.80 8.18
N SER A 90 -3.82 4.20 7.88
CA SER A 90 -4.68 4.82 8.89
C SER A 90 -5.10 3.85 9.99
N GLU A 91 -4.94 2.55 9.78
CA GLU A 91 -5.27 1.51 10.75
C GLU A 91 -4.45 0.23 10.50
N PRO A 92 -4.23 -0.66 11.45
CA PRO A 92 -4.73 -0.61 12.83
C PRO A 92 -4.06 0.46 13.68
N TYR A 93 -2.80 0.82 13.42
CA TYR A 93 -2.16 1.93 14.09
C TYR A 93 -2.71 3.25 13.52
N PRO A 94 -3.17 4.17 14.37
CA PRO A 94 -3.79 5.40 13.87
C PRO A 94 -2.75 6.43 13.43
N PHE A 95 -2.11 6.19 12.31
CA PHE A 95 -1.19 7.17 11.75
C PHE A 95 -1.94 8.45 11.41
N LYS A 96 -1.38 9.59 11.83
CA LYS A 96 -1.98 10.91 11.68
C LYS A 96 -0.95 11.92 11.18
N GLN A 97 -1.37 13.16 11.01
CA GLN A 97 -0.54 14.24 10.49
C GLN A 97 0.80 14.38 11.24
N LYS A 98 0.81 14.20 12.57
CA LYS A 98 2.05 14.28 13.35
C LYS A 98 3.07 13.23 12.93
N HIS A 99 2.60 12.04 12.56
CA HIS A 99 3.45 10.95 12.09
C HIS A 99 3.99 11.25 10.69
N LEU A 100 3.15 11.83 9.85
CA LEU A 100 3.56 12.24 8.51
C LEU A 100 4.72 13.22 8.60
N GLN A 101 4.64 14.20 9.48
CA GLN A 101 5.72 15.16 9.68
C GLN A 101 6.98 14.50 10.24
N TYR A 102 6.82 13.57 11.18
CA TYR A 102 7.95 12.83 11.75
C TYR A 102 8.72 12.06 10.67
N PHE A 103 8.01 11.31 9.82
CA PHE A 103 8.66 10.56 8.76
C PHE A 103 9.23 11.48 7.69
N SER A 104 8.56 12.58 7.37
CA SER A 104 9.06 13.55 6.38
C SER A 104 10.35 14.22 6.86
N ASN A 105 10.45 14.50 8.14
CA ASN A 105 11.67 15.07 8.71
C ASN A 105 12.82 14.06 8.76
N LEU A 106 12.49 12.81 9.02
CA LEU A 106 13.49 11.75 9.13
C LEU A 106 14.02 11.31 7.75
N TYR A 107 13.17 11.35 6.74
CA TYR A 107 13.48 10.94 5.36
C TYR A 107 13.13 12.06 4.40
N GLU A 108 13.90 13.13 4.44
CA GLU A 108 13.58 14.42 3.78
C GLU A 108 13.28 14.31 2.29
N LYS A 109 13.94 13.38 1.59
CA LYS A 109 13.78 13.23 0.14
C LYS A 109 12.75 12.20 -0.26
N VAL A 110 12.06 11.60 0.71
CA VAL A 110 11.11 10.52 0.45
C VAL A 110 9.69 11.03 0.68
N PRO A 111 8.82 10.98 -0.34
CA PRO A 111 7.41 11.34 -0.16
C PRO A 111 6.75 10.40 0.86
N VAL A 112 5.93 10.99 1.75
CA VAL A 112 5.20 10.25 2.78
C VAL A 112 3.72 10.59 2.65
N HIS A 113 2.87 9.57 2.56
CA HIS A 113 1.42 9.74 2.45
C HIS A 113 0.70 8.84 3.43
N ILE A 114 -0.37 9.37 4.02
CA ILE A 114 -1.30 8.55 4.81
C ILE A 114 -2.33 7.98 3.84
N VAL A 115 -2.56 6.66 3.93
CA VAL A 115 -3.50 5.95 3.08
C VAL A 115 -4.58 5.28 3.93
N ASP A 116 -5.74 5.06 3.32
CA ASP A 116 -6.85 4.39 3.99
C ASP A 116 -6.53 2.90 4.12
N GLY A 117 -6.17 2.48 5.33
CA GLY A 117 -5.79 1.10 5.61
C GLY A 117 -6.91 0.10 5.37
N GLU A 118 -8.16 0.53 5.51
CA GLU A 118 -9.31 -0.34 5.26
C GLU A 118 -9.39 -0.75 3.78
N LEU A 119 -9.03 0.15 2.87
CA LEU A 119 -9.06 -0.14 1.43
C LEU A 119 -7.89 -1.02 0.99
N PHE A 120 -6.85 -1.14 1.81
CA PHE A 120 -5.72 -2.03 1.56
C PHE A 120 -5.87 -3.39 2.26
N SER A 121 -7.02 -3.63 2.89
CA SER A 121 -7.31 -4.86 3.59
C SER A 121 -8.49 -5.58 2.95
N TRP A 122 -8.66 -6.86 3.29
CA TRP A 122 -9.74 -7.68 2.74
C TRP A 122 -11.01 -7.46 3.57
N TYR A 123 -11.82 -6.48 3.18
CA TYR A 123 -13.08 -6.17 3.88
C TYR A 123 -14.24 -6.04 2.88
N GLY A 124 -15.07 -7.05 2.79
CA GLY A 124 -16.41 -7.01 2.21
C GLY A 124 -16.60 -6.03 1.04
N SER A 125 -17.64 -5.23 1.12
CA SER A 125 -18.01 -4.30 0.05
C SER A 125 -17.01 -3.17 -0.17
N ARG A 126 -16.21 -2.80 0.82
CA ARG A 126 -15.21 -1.74 0.63
C ARG A 126 -14.12 -2.13 -0.35
N LEU A 127 -13.91 -3.40 -0.55
CA LEU A 127 -12.96 -3.92 -1.53
C LEU A 127 -13.28 -3.44 -2.94
N LEU A 128 -14.55 -3.19 -3.26
CA LEU A 128 -14.96 -2.65 -4.56
C LEU A 128 -14.48 -1.22 -4.78
N GLN A 129 -14.19 -0.48 -3.71
CA GLN A 129 -13.69 0.90 -3.78
C GLN A 129 -12.19 0.97 -3.98
N THR A 130 -11.47 -0.11 -3.70
CA THR A 130 -10.01 -0.15 -3.79
C THR A 130 -9.48 0.22 -5.16
N PRO A 131 -10.03 -0.29 -6.29
CA PRO A 131 -9.51 0.08 -7.61
C PRO A 131 -9.58 1.58 -7.89
N ALA A 132 -10.71 2.22 -7.57
CA ALA A 132 -10.85 3.66 -7.75
C ALA A 132 -9.89 4.44 -6.87
N TYR A 133 -9.71 4.00 -5.63
CA TYR A 133 -8.75 4.60 -4.70
C TYR A 133 -7.32 4.49 -5.24
N LEU A 134 -6.94 3.33 -5.77
CA LEU A 134 -5.61 3.13 -6.32
C LEU A 134 -5.37 4.00 -7.55
N LYS A 135 -6.37 4.20 -8.39
CA LYS A 135 -6.26 5.11 -9.53
C LYS A 135 -5.97 6.54 -9.06
N LYS A 136 -6.69 7.01 -8.05
CA LYS A 136 -6.44 8.33 -7.47
C LYS A 136 -5.06 8.45 -6.87
N LEU A 137 -4.63 7.43 -6.13
CA LEU A 137 -3.31 7.41 -5.53
C LEU A 137 -2.22 7.49 -6.60
N ARG A 138 -2.35 6.73 -7.68
CA ARG A 138 -1.38 6.73 -8.77
C ARG A 138 -1.30 8.07 -9.47
N LEU A 139 -2.44 8.72 -9.69
CA LEU A 139 -2.45 10.06 -10.28
C LEU A 139 -1.74 11.07 -9.38
N LYS A 140 -1.94 10.96 -8.07
CA LYS A 140 -1.25 11.80 -7.11
C LYS A 140 0.25 11.52 -7.10
N LEU A 141 0.66 10.26 -7.19
CA LEU A 141 2.06 9.86 -7.17
C LEU A 141 2.77 10.15 -8.50
N ALA A 142 2.04 10.29 -9.60
CA ALA A 142 2.62 10.61 -10.91
C ALA A 142 3.38 11.93 -10.88
N ASP A 143 2.95 12.87 -10.05
CA ASP A 143 3.62 14.16 -9.88
C ASP A 143 4.99 14.02 -9.19
N LEU A 144 5.26 12.86 -8.60
CA LEU A 144 6.51 12.60 -7.86
C LEU A 144 7.56 11.90 -8.73
N THR A 145 7.16 11.43 -9.88
CA THR A 145 8.04 10.73 -10.82
C THR A 145 8.23 11.53 -12.10
#